data_82deb2465492efff485845d34c6d8b96
#
_entry.id   82deb2465492efff485845d34c6d8b96
#
_cell.length_a   1.000
_cell.length_b   1.000
_cell.length_c   1.000
_cell.angle_alpha   90.00
_cell.angle_beta   90.00
_cell.angle_gamma   90.00
#
_symmetry.space_group_name_H-M   'P 1'
#
loop_
_entity.id
_entity.type
_entity.pdbx_description
1 polymer ?
#
loop_
_entity_poly.entity_id
_entity_poly.type
_entity_poly.pdbx_seq_one_letter_code
_entity_poly.pdbx_strand_id
1 'polypeptide(L)'
;MADIRRVELVRVGNSREWDEWDAVPGETLGSVVGADAAAIAGLVAGLPDGESMRCFSPAYALKAHGAEGVLVEIAFCFRCHNALVVVPGGGRPGLVAFEPDSPAGRALLARFKAVDRTTPTPA
;
A
#
# COMPACT_ATOMS: atom_id res chain seq x y z
N MET A 1 -6.82 -17.41 7.27
CA MET A 1 -6.25 -16.10 6.95
C MET A 1 -5.00 -15.87 7.78
N ALA A 2 -3.92 -15.47 7.16
CA ALA A 2 -2.68 -15.20 7.88
C ALA A 2 -2.83 -13.98 8.77
N ASP A 3 -2.30 -14.05 9.99
CA ASP A 3 -2.35 -12.92 10.91
C ASP A 3 -1.36 -11.86 10.50
N ILE A 4 -1.85 -10.66 10.28
CA ILE A 4 -1.02 -9.49 10.05
C ILE A 4 -0.59 -8.96 11.40
N ARG A 5 0.73 -8.91 11.64
CA ARG A 5 1.30 -8.48 12.92
C ARG A 5 1.86 -7.07 12.87
N ARG A 6 2.31 -6.65 11.69
CA ARG A 6 2.88 -5.33 11.48
C ARG A 6 2.57 -4.86 10.08
N VAL A 7 2.33 -3.57 9.93
CA VAL A 7 2.14 -2.92 8.63
C VAL A 7 3.13 -1.78 8.51
N GLU A 8 3.95 -1.81 7.46
CA GLU A 8 4.82 -0.70 7.12
C GLU A 8 4.11 0.20 6.13
N LEU A 9 4.22 1.52 6.35
CA LEU A 9 3.75 2.53 5.42
C LEU A 9 4.97 3.06 4.65
N VAL A 10 4.90 3.00 3.33
CA VAL A 10 6.05 3.22 2.45
C VAL A 10 5.74 4.34 1.46
N ARG A 11 6.71 5.22 1.23
CA ARG A 11 6.69 6.12 0.06
C ARG A 11 7.36 5.38 -1.08
N VAL A 12 6.64 5.17 -2.17
CA VAL A 12 7.17 4.44 -3.32
C VAL A 12 8.26 5.26 -3.99
N GLY A 13 9.36 4.60 -4.29
CA GLY A 13 10.48 5.21 -5.01
C GLY A 13 10.24 5.21 -6.52
N ASN A 14 11.15 4.55 -7.25
CA ASN A 14 11.04 4.46 -8.70
C ASN A 14 9.97 3.45 -9.09
N SER A 15 8.99 3.86 -9.91
CA SER A 15 7.91 2.99 -10.37
C SER A 15 8.19 2.28 -11.69
N ARG A 16 9.41 2.31 -12.17
CA ARG A 16 9.79 1.58 -13.38
C ARG A 16 9.71 0.07 -13.17
N GLU A 17 9.34 -0.64 -14.21
CA GLU A 17 9.30 -2.11 -14.23
C GLU A 17 8.43 -2.69 -13.11
N TRP A 18 7.34 -1.98 -12.77
CA TRP A 18 6.45 -2.39 -11.69
C TRP A 18 5.85 -3.78 -11.91
N ASP A 19 5.66 -4.18 -13.16
CA ASP A 19 5.12 -5.49 -13.51
C ASP A 19 6.11 -6.64 -13.23
N GLU A 20 7.35 -6.32 -12.92
CA GLU A 20 8.40 -7.29 -12.57
C GLU A 20 8.80 -7.23 -11.09
N TRP A 21 8.16 -6.39 -10.30
CA TRP A 21 8.52 -6.26 -8.89
C TRP A 21 8.25 -7.53 -8.10
N ASP A 22 9.26 -7.97 -7.33
CA ASP A 22 9.12 -8.97 -6.28
C ASP A 22 8.93 -8.30 -4.92
N ALA A 23 9.32 -7.05 -4.82
CA ALA A 23 9.09 -6.18 -3.67
C ALA A 23 8.91 -4.75 -4.15
N VAL A 24 8.08 -3.98 -3.44
CA VAL A 24 7.85 -2.57 -3.78
C VAL A 24 9.06 -1.75 -3.32
N PRO A 25 9.71 -1.01 -4.23
CA PRO A 25 10.83 -0.16 -3.84
C PRO A 25 10.33 1.12 -3.17
N GLY A 26 11.05 1.59 -2.18
CA GLY A 26 10.70 2.85 -1.54
C GLY A 26 11.27 2.98 -0.15
N GLU A 27 10.88 4.07 0.52
CA GLU A 27 11.31 4.41 1.85
C GLU A 27 10.20 4.13 2.85
N THR A 28 10.52 3.41 3.91
CA THR A 28 9.57 3.19 5.00
C THR A 28 9.38 4.48 5.79
N LEU A 29 8.15 4.99 5.82
CA LEU A 29 7.79 6.20 6.55
C LEU A 29 7.46 5.92 8.00
N GLY A 30 6.94 4.74 8.29
CA GLY A 30 6.60 4.30 9.61
C GLY A 30 6.03 2.90 9.60
N SER A 31 5.82 2.34 10.78
CA SER A 31 5.16 1.05 10.91
C SER A 31 4.27 1.03 12.13
N VAL A 32 3.23 0.21 12.07
CA VAL A 32 2.27 0.05 13.16
C VAL A 32 2.06 -1.43 13.45
N VAL A 33 1.65 -1.72 14.67
CA VAL A 33 1.43 -3.09 15.15
C VAL A 33 0.08 -3.19 15.84
N GLY A 34 -0.36 -4.39 16.14
CA GLY A 34 -1.56 -4.63 16.96
C GLY A 34 -2.82 -4.03 16.35
N ALA A 35 -3.59 -3.31 17.16
CA ALA A 35 -4.88 -2.73 16.76
C ALA A 35 -4.73 -1.74 15.59
N ASP A 36 -3.65 -0.97 15.55
CA ASP A 36 -3.40 -0.02 14.46
C ASP A 36 -3.14 -0.74 13.15
N ALA A 37 -2.38 -1.83 13.19
CA ALA A 37 -2.14 -2.65 12.00
C ALA A 37 -3.46 -3.28 11.51
N ALA A 38 -4.28 -3.79 12.44
CA ALA A 38 -5.59 -4.35 12.11
C ALA A 38 -6.52 -3.29 11.51
N ALA A 39 -6.48 -2.06 12.03
CA ALA A 39 -7.30 -0.96 11.50
C ALA A 39 -6.92 -0.65 10.04
N ILE A 40 -5.64 -0.58 9.72
CA ILE A 40 -5.19 -0.33 8.34
C ILE A 40 -5.57 -1.51 7.43
N ALA A 41 -5.37 -2.74 7.88
CA ALA A 41 -5.78 -3.92 7.11
C ALA A 41 -7.30 -3.91 6.83
N GLY A 42 -8.09 -3.46 7.80
CA GLY A 42 -9.53 -3.30 7.64
C GLY A 42 -9.91 -2.26 6.59
N LEU A 43 -9.17 -1.15 6.51
CA LEU A 43 -9.40 -0.14 5.47
C LEU A 43 -9.13 -0.73 4.08
N VAL A 44 -8.05 -1.48 3.92
CA VAL A 44 -7.72 -2.12 2.65
C VAL A 44 -8.80 -3.13 2.26
N ALA A 45 -9.23 -3.97 3.20
CA ALA A 45 -10.29 -4.95 2.96
C ALA A 45 -11.62 -4.30 2.61
N GLY A 46 -11.86 -3.08 3.10
CA GLY A 46 -13.09 -2.32 2.86
C GLY A 46 -13.08 -1.45 1.60
N LEU A 47 -11.98 -1.46 0.83
CA LEU A 47 -11.92 -0.68 -0.41
C LEU A 47 -12.88 -1.26 -1.44
N PRO A 48 -13.85 -0.47 -1.94
CA PRO A 48 -14.75 -0.96 -2.97
C PRO A 48 -14.08 -0.99 -4.33
N ASP A 49 -14.65 -1.72 -5.26
CA ASP A 49 -14.21 -1.74 -6.63
C ASP A 49 -14.36 -0.34 -7.25
N GLY A 50 -13.50 -0.04 -8.22
CA GLY A 50 -13.53 1.21 -8.95
C GLY A 50 -13.22 0.99 -10.41
N GLU A 51 -13.05 2.08 -11.14
CA GLU A 51 -12.64 2.05 -12.53
C GLU A 51 -11.16 2.37 -12.64
N SER A 52 -10.36 1.37 -12.99
CA SER A 52 -8.93 1.54 -13.21
C SER A 52 -8.69 2.43 -14.44
N MET A 53 -7.83 3.43 -14.27
CA MET A 53 -7.37 4.24 -15.39
C MET A 53 -6.13 3.60 -16.03
N ARG A 54 -5.72 4.12 -17.19
CA ARG A 54 -4.59 3.55 -17.95
C ARG A 54 -3.22 3.98 -17.44
N CYS A 55 -3.15 4.43 -16.21
CA CYS A 55 -1.88 4.85 -15.62
C CYS A 55 -1.57 3.99 -14.41
N PHE A 56 -0.32 4.00 -14.00
CA PHE A 56 0.10 3.47 -12.72
C PHE A 56 1.35 4.22 -12.27
N SER A 57 1.16 5.10 -11.31
CA SER A 57 2.24 5.90 -10.72
C SER A 57 1.98 6.01 -9.21
N PRO A 58 2.25 4.92 -8.47
CA PRO A 58 1.90 4.88 -7.05
C PRO A 58 2.82 5.79 -6.24
N ALA A 59 2.21 6.52 -5.29
CA ALA A 59 2.95 7.34 -4.34
C ALA A 59 3.22 6.58 -3.04
N TYR A 60 2.32 5.69 -2.65
CA TYR A 60 2.37 5.02 -1.36
C TYR A 60 2.13 3.52 -1.48
N ALA A 61 2.69 2.77 -0.54
CA ALA A 61 2.50 1.33 -0.47
C ALA A 61 2.41 0.86 0.98
N LEU A 62 1.81 -0.29 1.16
CA LEU A 62 1.80 -1.01 2.43
C LEU A 62 2.59 -2.30 2.29
N LYS A 63 3.33 -2.65 3.33
CA LYS A 63 3.95 -3.97 3.46
C LYS A 63 3.38 -4.63 4.71
N ALA A 64 2.62 -5.70 4.52
CA ALA A 64 2.00 -6.42 5.61
C ALA A 64 2.88 -7.58 6.03
N HIS A 65 3.25 -7.62 7.30
CA HIS A 65 4.13 -8.63 7.88
C HIS A 65 3.35 -9.59 8.75
N GLY A 66 3.59 -10.88 8.58
CA GLY A 66 3.11 -11.93 9.48
C GLY A 66 4.24 -12.37 10.42
N ALA A 67 4.03 -13.52 11.08
CA ALA A 67 5.01 -14.08 12.02
C ALA A 67 6.33 -14.46 11.34
N GLU A 68 6.29 -14.84 10.07
CA GLU A 68 7.45 -15.39 9.35
C GLU A 68 7.96 -14.48 8.23
N GLY A 69 7.48 -13.27 8.14
CA GLY A 69 7.95 -12.32 7.13
C GLY A 69 6.83 -11.62 6.40
N VAL A 70 7.15 -11.01 5.28
CA VAL A 70 6.20 -10.24 4.47
C VAL A 70 5.19 -11.17 3.82
N LEU A 71 3.90 -10.90 4.05
CA LEU A 71 2.79 -11.64 3.47
C LEU A 71 2.38 -11.07 2.11
N VAL A 72 2.29 -9.75 2.03
CA VAL A 72 1.84 -9.05 0.83
C VAL A 72 2.32 -7.61 0.88
N GLU A 73 2.57 -7.05 -0.29
CA GLU A 73 2.86 -5.63 -0.47
C GLU A 73 1.85 -5.08 -1.47
N ILE A 74 1.32 -3.91 -1.20
CA ILE A 74 0.32 -3.28 -2.08
C ILE A 74 0.73 -1.85 -2.33
N ALA A 75 0.98 -1.51 -3.60
CA ALA A 75 1.29 -0.15 -4.02
C ALA A 75 0.03 0.50 -4.57
N PHE A 76 -0.37 1.64 -3.99
CA PHE A 76 -1.62 2.32 -4.33
C PHE A 76 -1.37 3.51 -5.22
N CYS A 77 -2.05 3.55 -6.37
CA CYS A 77 -2.14 4.75 -7.19
C CYS A 77 -3.52 5.37 -7.00
N PHE A 78 -3.64 6.32 -6.09
CA PHE A 78 -4.92 6.98 -5.80
C PHE A 78 -5.41 7.82 -7.01
N ARG A 79 -4.49 8.33 -7.80
CA ARG A 79 -4.82 9.11 -9.01
C ARG A 79 -5.33 8.24 -10.15
N CYS A 80 -4.86 7.01 -10.23
CA CYS A 80 -5.18 6.09 -11.32
C CYS A 80 -6.26 5.08 -10.94
N HIS A 81 -6.76 5.13 -9.70
CA HIS A 81 -7.80 4.25 -9.18
C HIS A 81 -7.42 2.78 -9.25
N ASN A 82 -6.14 2.48 -9.06
CA ASN A 82 -5.66 1.10 -9.08
C ASN A 82 -4.57 0.86 -8.05
N ALA A 83 -4.36 -0.40 -7.74
CA ALA A 83 -3.34 -0.84 -6.81
C ALA A 83 -2.67 -2.11 -7.34
N LEU A 84 -1.38 -2.20 -7.10
CA LEU A 84 -0.60 -3.37 -7.50
C LEU A 84 -0.38 -4.26 -6.29
N VAL A 85 -0.81 -5.51 -6.38
CA VAL A 85 -0.65 -6.50 -5.32
C VAL A 85 0.57 -7.35 -5.63
N VAL A 86 1.56 -7.29 -4.75
CA VAL A 86 2.83 -8.01 -4.88
C VAL A 86 2.91 -9.04 -3.76
N VAL A 87 2.96 -10.31 -4.11
CA VAL A 87 3.16 -11.39 -3.14
C VAL A 87 4.59 -11.89 -3.30
N PRO A 88 5.45 -11.73 -2.28
CA PRO A 88 6.85 -12.17 -2.39
C PRO A 88 6.92 -13.67 -2.76
N GLY A 89 7.66 -13.96 -3.83
CA GLY A 89 7.76 -15.33 -4.36
C GLY A 89 6.50 -15.84 -5.06
N GLY A 90 5.47 -15.01 -5.20
CA GLY A 90 4.17 -15.39 -5.78
C GLY A 90 4.03 -15.18 -7.28
N GLY A 91 5.10 -14.84 -7.97
CA GLY A 91 5.07 -14.58 -9.41
C GLY A 91 4.76 -13.13 -9.75
N ARG A 92 4.15 -12.90 -10.92
CA ARG A 92 3.87 -11.54 -11.39
C ARG A 92 2.86 -10.82 -10.51
N PRO A 93 3.10 -9.52 -10.22
CA PRO A 93 2.12 -8.71 -9.50
C PRO A 93 0.81 -8.58 -10.25
N GLY A 94 -0.28 -8.42 -9.51
CA GLY A 94 -1.62 -8.20 -10.07
C GLY A 94 -2.11 -6.79 -9.85
N LEU A 95 -2.58 -6.14 -10.91
CA LEU A 95 -3.18 -4.82 -10.84
C LEU A 95 -4.68 -4.95 -10.61
N VAL A 96 -5.20 -4.27 -9.59
CA VAL A 96 -6.63 -4.28 -9.25
C VAL A 96 -7.15 -2.85 -9.18
N ALA A 97 -8.43 -2.68 -9.50
CA ALA A 97 -9.09 -1.38 -9.41
C ALA A 97 -9.66 -1.17 -8.01
N PHE A 98 -9.70 0.09 -7.57
CA PHE A 98 -10.40 0.46 -6.33
C PHE A 98 -10.92 1.89 -6.43
N GLU A 99 -11.87 2.25 -5.55
CA GLU A 99 -12.42 3.59 -5.50
C GLU A 99 -11.72 4.42 -4.43
N PRO A 100 -10.80 5.35 -4.80
CA PRO A 100 -10.06 6.14 -3.82
C PRO A 100 -10.90 7.18 -3.09
N ASP A 101 -12.03 7.59 -3.65
CA ASP A 101 -12.91 8.59 -3.03
C ASP A 101 -13.93 7.96 -2.06
N SER A 102 -13.89 6.65 -1.89
CA SER A 102 -14.69 5.98 -0.85
C SER A 102 -14.21 6.38 0.54
N PRO A 103 -15.05 6.23 1.59
CA PRO A 103 -14.59 6.49 2.96
C PRO A 103 -13.33 5.72 3.34
N ALA A 104 -13.24 4.44 2.96
CA ALA A 104 -12.05 3.64 3.23
C ALA A 104 -10.83 4.15 2.47
N GLY A 105 -11.01 4.52 1.20
CA GLY A 105 -9.92 5.08 0.38
C GLY A 105 -9.37 6.38 0.92
N ARG A 106 -10.26 7.29 1.31
CA ARG A 106 -9.88 8.57 1.92
C ARG A 106 -9.17 8.38 3.26
N ALA A 107 -9.67 7.47 4.09
CA ALA A 107 -9.06 7.18 5.39
C ALA A 107 -7.68 6.57 5.22
N LEU A 108 -7.51 5.68 4.25
CA LEU A 108 -6.22 5.07 3.96
C LEU A 108 -5.21 6.12 3.49
N LEU A 109 -5.59 6.98 2.55
CA LEU A 109 -4.72 8.06 2.08
C LEU A 109 -4.32 9.00 3.22
N ALA A 110 -5.26 9.31 4.12
CA ALA A 110 -4.99 10.17 5.28
C ALA A 110 -3.94 9.55 6.19
N ARG A 111 -3.94 8.22 6.37
CA ARG A 111 -2.93 7.52 7.15
C ARG A 111 -1.53 7.68 6.56
N PHE A 112 -1.41 7.53 5.24
CA PHE A 112 -0.14 7.74 4.55
C PHE A 112 0.36 9.17 4.71
N LYS A 113 -0.51 10.14 4.46
CA LYS A 113 -0.15 11.56 4.56
C LYS A 113 0.25 11.95 5.96
N ALA A 114 -0.37 11.36 6.98
CA ALA A 114 -0.04 11.66 8.37
C ALA A 114 1.40 11.27 8.71
N VAL A 115 1.86 10.09 8.29
CA VAL A 115 3.25 9.67 8.55
C VAL A 115 4.23 10.37 7.61
N ASP A 116 3.82 10.72 6.40
CA ASP A 116 4.67 11.45 5.47
C ASP A 116 4.96 12.87 5.97
N ARG A 117 4.00 13.50 6.62
CA ARG A 117 4.16 14.83 7.21
C ARG A 117 5.15 14.86 8.38
N THR A 118 5.35 13.74 9.07
CA THR A 118 6.29 13.68 10.19
C THR A 118 7.74 13.58 9.71
N THR A 119 7.95 13.30 8.43
CA THR A 119 9.28 13.28 7.84
C THR A 119 9.77 14.72 7.69
N PRO A 120 10.95 15.09 8.25
CA PRO A 120 11.44 16.46 8.13
C PRO A 120 11.55 16.86 6.65
N THR A 121 10.87 17.93 6.29
CA THR A 121 10.98 18.49 4.95
C THR A 121 12.24 19.35 4.91
N PRO A 122 13.15 19.13 3.97
CA PRO A 122 14.30 20.04 3.81
C PRO A 122 13.79 21.45 3.56
N ALA A 123 14.28 22.36 4.32
CA ALA A 123 13.92 23.78 4.14
C ALA A 123 14.43 24.30 2.81
#